data_641d2e77304d374a34c6dc085a5ba655
#
_entry.id   641d2e77304d374a34c6dc085a5ba655
#
_cell.length_a   1.000
_cell.length_b   1.000
_cell.length_c   1.000
_cell.angle_alpha   90.00
_cell.angle_beta   90.00
_cell.angle_gamma   90.00
#
_symmetry.space_group_name_H-M   'P 1'
#
loop_
_entity.id
_entity.type
_entity.pdbx_description
1 polymer ?
#
loop_
_entity_poly.entity_id
_entity_poly.type
_entity_poly.pdbx_seq_one_letter_code
_entity_poly.pdbx_strand_id
1 'polypeptide(L)'
;VRRGQAQFREHLLSTFGSLCAFTGRAPARVLDAGHLYSYAKLGQHEQHGGLMLRRDIHRLFDDGWLAVRPDTLRVDVAPDLSEFPQYAQLHEQRLQVHLAPRQEAWLEEHWAEHRA
;
A
#
# COMPACT_ATOMS: atom_id res chain seq x y z
N VAL A 1 -2.85 20.95 -3.03
CA VAL A 1 -3.33 19.92 -2.06
C VAL A 1 -4.66 19.37 -2.53
N ARG A 2 -4.78 18.07 -2.55
CA ARG A 2 -6.02 17.41 -2.95
C ARG A 2 -7.10 17.60 -1.89
N ARG A 3 -8.30 17.92 -2.35
CA ARG A 3 -9.44 18.02 -1.46
C ARG A 3 -9.74 16.66 -0.83
N GLY A 4 -9.98 16.64 0.48
CA GLY A 4 -10.31 15.41 1.20
C GLY A 4 -9.12 14.56 1.64
N GLN A 5 -7.90 15.00 1.36
CA GLN A 5 -6.72 14.21 1.73
C GLN A 5 -6.60 14.03 3.24
N ALA A 6 -6.88 15.07 4.01
CA ALA A 6 -6.80 14.99 5.47
C ALA A 6 -7.83 14.01 6.03
N GLN A 7 -9.05 14.03 5.50
CA GLN A 7 -10.11 13.11 5.95
C GLN A 7 -9.80 11.68 5.55
N PHE A 8 -9.22 11.48 4.39
CA PHE A 8 -8.79 10.16 3.93
C PHE A 8 -7.75 9.58 4.90
N ARG A 9 -6.75 10.39 5.25
CA ARG A 9 -5.72 9.97 6.20
C ARG A 9 -6.32 9.65 7.57
N GLU A 10 -7.21 10.52 8.07
CA GLU A 10 -7.87 10.30 9.35
C GLU A 10 -8.65 8.99 9.36
N HIS A 11 -9.37 8.71 8.28
CA HIS A 11 -10.12 7.47 8.16
C HIS A 11 -9.21 6.25 8.23
N LEU A 12 -8.10 6.26 7.50
CA LEU A 12 -7.17 5.14 7.50
C LEU A 12 -6.50 4.96 8.85
N LEU A 13 -6.13 6.05 9.52
CA LEU A 13 -5.54 5.98 10.84
C LEU A 13 -6.52 5.40 11.87
N SER A 14 -7.80 5.78 11.79
CA SER A 14 -8.79 5.24 12.71
C SER A 14 -9.12 3.78 12.41
N THR A 15 -9.01 3.35 11.16
CA THR A 15 -9.30 1.98 10.77
C THR A 15 -8.16 1.03 11.09
N PHE A 16 -6.94 1.40 10.73
CA PHE A 16 -5.78 0.51 10.83
C PHE A 16 -4.84 0.85 11.98
N GLY A 17 -4.95 2.05 12.54
CA GLY A 17 -4.03 2.53 13.55
C GLY A 17 -2.71 2.98 12.93
N SER A 18 -1.71 3.15 13.77
CA SER A 18 -0.37 3.60 13.36
C SER A 18 0.42 2.37 12.88
N LEU A 19 0.08 1.90 11.69
CA LEU A 19 0.55 0.61 11.17
C LEU A 19 0.76 0.68 9.67
N CYS A 20 1.98 0.41 9.24
CA CYS A 20 2.28 0.25 7.81
C CYS A 20 1.80 -1.13 7.38
N ALA A 21 1.03 -1.19 6.31
CA ALA A 21 0.46 -2.46 5.84
C ALA A 21 1.52 -3.50 5.48
N PHE A 22 2.71 -3.08 5.08
CA PHE A 22 3.78 -4.00 4.67
C PHE A 22 4.77 -4.30 5.79
N THR A 23 5.10 -3.32 6.65
CA THR A 23 6.19 -3.46 7.59
C THR A 23 5.78 -3.51 9.05
N GLY A 24 4.52 -3.20 9.37
CA GLY A 24 4.03 -3.25 10.74
C GLY A 24 4.01 -1.88 11.40
N ARG A 25 4.00 -1.88 12.73
CA ARG A 25 3.85 -0.66 13.50
C ARG A 25 4.94 0.37 13.19
N ALA A 26 4.52 1.61 13.02
CA ALA A 26 5.42 2.73 12.79
C ALA A 26 4.75 4.01 13.29
N PRO A 27 5.55 5.02 13.65
CA PRO A 27 4.95 6.30 14.07
C PRO A 27 4.13 6.91 12.93
N ALA A 28 2.99 7.52 13.28
CA ALA A 28 2.14 8.13 12.27
C ALA A 28 2.89 9.17 11.44
N ARG A 29 3.92 9.80 12.01
CA ARG A 29 4.69 10.82 11.31
C ARG A 29 5.39 10.31 10.06
N VAL A 30 5.71 9.02 9.99
CA VAL A 30 6.40 8.45 8.83
C VAL A 30 5.45 7.66 7.92
N LEU A 31 4.16 7.69 8.22
CA LEU A 31 3.16 6.97 7.44
C LEU A 31 2.41 7.90 6.51
N ASP A 32 2.24 7.45 5.28
CA ASP A 32 1.41 8.13 4.28
C ASP A 32 0.09 7.36 4.11
N ALA A 33 -0.96 8.11 3.80
CA ALA A 33 -2.23 7.51 3.38
C ALA A 33 -2.10 7.25 1.88
N GLY A 34 -1.78 6.01 1.53
CA GLY A 34 -1.53 5.64 0.15
C GLY A 34 -2.81 5.15 -0.53
N HIS A 35 -3.12 5.74 -1.67
CA HIS A 35 -4.24 5.27 -2.49
C HIS A 35 -3.81 4.02 -3.25
N LEU A 36 -4.69 3.03 -3.30
CA LEU A 36 -4.45 1.82 -4.10
C LEU A 36 -4.92 2.00 -5.54
N TYR A 37 -5.64 3.08 -5.80
CA TYR A 37 -6.15 3.43 -7.12
C TYR A 37 -5.61 4.81 -7.53
N SER A 38 -5.69 5.11 -8.82
CA SER A 38 -5.26 6.42 -9.32
C SER A 38 -6.33 7.47 -9.00
N TYR A 39 -5.95 8.48 -8.22
CA TYR A 39 -6.84 9.60 -7.94
C TYR A 39 -7.27 10.29 -9.23
N ALA A 40 -6.34 10.46 -10.17
CA ALA A 40 -6.64 11.12 -11.44
C ALA A 40 -7.69 10.35 -12.23
N LYS A 41 -7.71 9.03 -12.11
CA LYS A 41 -8.64 8.17 -12.82
C LYS A 41 -10.05 8.28 -12.29
N LEU A 42 -10.20 8.34 -10.94
CA LEU A 42 -11.51 8.38 -10.30
C LEU A 42 -11.96 9.79 -9.93
N GLY A 43 -11.03 10.69 -9.72
CA GLY A 43 -11.33 12.06 -9.33
C GLY A 43 -11.86 12.23 -7.92
N GLN A 44 -11.77 11.19 -7.09
CA GLN A 44 -12.27 11.24 -5.71
C GLN A 44 -11.51 10.27 -4.83
N HIS A 45 -11.62 10.48 -3.50
CA HIS A 45 -11.02 9.58 -2.51
C HIS A 45 -12.01 8.47 -2.15
N GLU A 46 -11.59 7.23 -2.36
CA GLU A 46 -12.37 6.05 -1.97
C GLU A 46 -11.90 5.59 -0.60
N GLN A 47 -12.83 5.52 0.36
CA GLN A 47 -12.49 5.16 1.75
C GLN A 47 -11.83 3.80 1.88
N HIS A 48 -12.27 2.83 1.08
CA HIS A 48 -11.76 1.47 1.15
C HIS A 48 -10.68 1.17 0.12
N GLY A 49 -10.21 2.20 -0.56
CA GLY A 49 -9.20 2.05 -1.60
C GLY A 49 -7.81 2.49 -1.18
N GLY A 50 -7.50 2.48 0.13
CA GLY A 50 -6.23 2.95 0.60
C GLY A 50 -5.65 2.10 1.72
N LEU A 51 -4.37 2.30 1.96
CA LEU A 51 -3.63 1.67 3.04
C LEU A 51 -2.67 2.69 3.63
N MET A 52 -2.35 2.52 4.92
CA MET A 52 -1.27 3.30 5.52
C MET A 52 0.05 2.65 5.15
N LEU A 53 0.95 3.43 4.60
CA LEU A 53 2.25 2.93 4.14
C LEU A 53 3.36 3.85 4.65
N ARG A 54 4.45 3.25 5.14
CA ARG A 54 5.64 4.02 5.45
C ARG A 54 6.12 4.71 4.18
N ARG A 55 6.68 5.91 4.28
CA ARG A 55 6.99 6.74 3.10
C ARG A 55 7.88 6.06 2.08
N ASP A 56 8.89 5.34 2.53
CA ASP A 56 9.76 4.60 1.62
C ASP A 56 9.02 3.45 0.95
N ILE A 57 8.17 2.76 1.70
CA ILE A 57 7.33 1.68 1.17
C ILE A 57 6.34 2.23 0.15
N HIS A 58 5.74 3.39 0.45
CA HIS A 58 4.79 4.04 -0.46
C HIS A 58 5.43 4.34 -1.81
N ARG A 59 6.65 4.89 -1.78
CA ARG A 59 7.38 5.19 -3.01
C ARG A 59 7.67 3.93 -3.82
N LEU A 60 8.13 2.89 -3.16
CA LEU A 60 8.45 1.63 -3.84
C LEU A 60 7.19 0.97 -4.40
N PHE A 61 6.09 1.07 -3.68
CA PHE A 61 4.80 0.54 -4.16
C PHE A 61 4.35 1.31 -5.41
N ASP A 62 4.41 2.64 -5.37
CA ASP A 62 4.01 3.45 -6.53
C ASP A 62 4.85 3.14 -7.76
N ASP A 63 6.13 2.84 -7.56
CA ASP A 63 7.04 2.50 -8.66
C ASP A 63 6.89 1.05 -9.13
N GLY A 64 6.07 0.25 -8.44
CA GLY A 64 5.87 -1.14 -8.80
C GLY A 64 6.96 -2.08 -8.32
N TRP A 65 7.90 -1.60 -7.49
CA TRP A 65 8.97 -2.43 -6.95
C TRP A 65 8.49 -3.28 -5.77
N LEU A 66 7.35 -2.92 -5.19
CA LEU A 66 6.63 -3.75 -4.24
C LEU A 66 5.20 -3.90 -4.77
N ALA A 67 4.68 -5.10 -4.69
CA ALA A 67 3.31 -5.39 -5.11
C ALA A 67 2.76 -6.51 -4.24
N VAL A 68 1.48 -6.80 -4.37
CA VAL A 68 0.84 -7.88 -3.63
C VAL A 68 0.27 -8.87 -4.62
N ARG A 69 0.65 -10.13 -4.49
CA ARG A 69 0.18 -11.19 -5.38
C ARG A 69 -1.32 -11.41 -5.18
N PRO A 70 -2.11 -11.38 -6.27
CA PRO A 70 -3.57 -11.53 -6.11
C PRO A 70 -4.01 -12.90 -5.60
N ASP A 71 -3.24 -13.95 -5.93
CA ASP A 71 -3.62 -15.32 -5.58
C ASP A 71 -3.33 -15.67 -4.12
N THR A 72 -2.23 -15.14 -3.57
CA THR A 72 -1.80 -15.48 -2.22
C THR A 72 -1.93 -14.34 -1.22
N LEU A 73 -2.08 -13.09 -1.71
CA LEU A 73 -2.06 -11.86 -0.94
C LEU A 73 -0.76 -11.68 -0.18
N ARG A 74 0.33 -12.25 -0.70
CA ARG A 74 1.67 -12.07 -0.15
C ARG A 74 2.44 -11.02 -0.94
N VAL A 75 3.37 -10.38 -0.27
CA VAL A 75 4.19 -9.33 -0.88
C VAL A 75 5.11 -9.93 -1.94
N ASP A 76 5.22 -9.25 -3.06
CA ASP A 76 6.18 -9.58 -4.11
C ASP A 76 7.17 -8.44 -4.23
N VAL A 77 8.44 -8.72 -3.99
CA VAL A 77 9.52 -7.73 -4.03
C VAL A 77 10.27 -7.86 -5.35
N ALA A 78 10.41 -6.74 -6.06
CA ALA A 78 11.13 -6.75 -7.34
C ALA A 78 12.60 -7.13 -7.15
N PRO A 79 13.20 -7.81 -8.14
CA PRO A 79 14.62 -8.17 -8.06
C PRO A 79 15.56 -6.99 -7.84
N ASP A 80 15.14 -5.80 -8.28
CA ASP A 80 15.90 -4.57 -8.08
C ASP A 80 16.21 -4.29 -6.62
N LEU A 81 15.42 -4.84 -5.69
CA LEU A 81 15.60 -4.64 -4.26
C LEU A 81 16.35 -5.77 -3.58
N SER A 82 16.84 -6.75 -4.34
CA SER A 82 17.47 -7.94 -3.76
C SER A 82 18.70 -7.64 -2.91
N GLU A 83 19.43 -6.57 -3.20
CA GLU A 83 20.61 -6.21 -2.44
C GLU A 83 20.33 -5.28 -1.25
N PHE A 84 19.05 -4.98 -1.00
CA PHE A 84 18.63 -4.12 0.11
C PHE A 84 17.81 -4.94 1.10
N PRO A 85 18.45 -5.53 2.12
CA PRO A 85 17.79 -6.48 3.03
C PRO A 85 16.54 -5.92 3.71
N GLN A 86 16.52 -4.62 4.02
CA GLN A 86 15.38 -3.99 4.66
C GLN A 86 14.10 -4.08 3.84
N TYR A 87 14.22 -4.30 2.53
CA TYR A 87 13.08 -4.50 1.65
C TYR A 87 13.00 -5.93 1.14
N ALA A 88 14.15 -6.52 0.80
CA ALA A 88 14.18 -7.88 0.27
C ALA A 88 13.51 -8.89 1.20
N GLN A 89 13.64 -8.69 2.52
CA GLN A 89 13.07 -9.59 3.51
C GLN A 89 11.54 -9.59 3.53
N LEU A 90 10.92 -8.60 2.89
CA LEU A 90 9.45 -8.55 2.80
C LEU A 90 8.88 -9.55 1.79
N HIS A 91 9.73 -10.09 0.92
CA HIS A 91 9.27 -11.00 -0.13
C HIS A 91 8.57 -12.23 0.48
N GLU A 92 7.39 -12.52 -0.04
CA GLU A 92 6.55 -13.65 0.38
C GLU A 92 5.97 -13.51 1.79
N GLN A 93 6.15 -12.35 2.44
CA GLN A 93 5.54 -12.12 3.75
C GLN A 93 4.08 -11.72 3.58
N ARG A 94 3.29 -11.98 4.60
CA ARG A 94 1.89 -11.53 4.64
C ARG A 94 1.82 -10.06 4.97
N LEU A 95 0.76 -9.41 4.50
CA LEU A 95 0.48 -8.04 4.92
C LEU A 95 0.14 -8.03 6.41
N GLN A 96 0.38 -6.88 7.04
CA GLN A 96 0.15 -6.69 8.47
C GLN A 96 -1.28 -6.26 8.79
N VAL A 97 -2.15 -6.18 7.79
CA VAL A 97 -3.53 -5.72 7.94
C VAL A 97 -4.47 -6.70 7.25
N HIS A 98 -5.72 -6.68 7.69
CA HIS A 98 -6.81 -7.41 7.04
C HIS A 98 -7.35 -6.55 5.89
N LEU A 99 -7.50 -7.15 4.72
CA LEU A 99 -7.97 -6.43 3.54
C LEU A 99 -9.47 -6.61 3.35
N ALA A 100 -10.16 -5.50 3.06
CA ALA A 100 -11.52 -5.56 2.57
C ALA A 100 -11.51 -5.96 1.09
N PRO A 101 -12.62 -6.52 0.56
CA PRO A 101 -12.65 -6.92 -0.86
C PRO A 101 -12.28 -5.80 -1.82
N ARG A 102 -12.67 -4.57 -1.52
CA ARG A 102 -12.34 -3.43 -2.38
C ARG A 102 -10.83 -3.16 -2.40
N GLN A 103 -10.18 -3.34 -1.26
CA GLN A 103 -8.71 -3.19 -1.21
C GLN A 103 -8.03 -4.29 -2.01
N GLU A 104 -8.53 -5.52 -1.92
CA GLU A 104 -7.99 -6.61 -2.73
C GLU A 104 -8.12 -6.33 -4.21
N ALA A 105 -9.28 -5.79 -4.63
CA ALA A 105 -9.51 -5.44 -6.03
C ALA A 105 -8.53 -4.38 -6.52
N TRP A 106 -8.27 -3.36 -5.69
CA TRP A 106 -7.33 -2.30 -6.06
C TRP A 106 -5.89 -2.81 -6.12
N LEU A 107 -5.53 -3.72 -5.22
CA LEU A 107 -4.20 -4.35 -5.25
C LEU A 107 -4.04 -5.22 -6.50
N GLU A 108 -5.10 -5.87 -6.93
CA GLU A 108 -5.09 -6.65 -8.16
C GLU A 108 -4.87 -5.76 -9.38
N GLU A 109 -5.51 -4.59 -9.42
CA GLU A 109 -5.26 -3.63 -10.49
C GLU A 109 -3.81 -3.16 -10.50
N HIS A 110 -3.26 -2.89 -9.33
CA HIS A 110 -1.87 -2.49 -9.21
C HIS A 110 -0.94 -3.60 -9.72
N TRP A 111 -1.24 -4.84 -9.38
CA TRP A 111 -0.48 -6.00 -9.85
C TRP A 111 -0.50 -6.08 -11.37
N ALA A 112 -1.69 -5.96 -11.96
CA ALA A 112 -1.84 -6.01 -13.41
C ALA A 112 -1.06 -4.90 -14.11
N GLU A 113 -1.03 -3.71 -13.50
CA GLU A 113 -0.32 -2.58 -14.06
C GLU A 113 1.20 -2.78 -14.06
N HIS A 114 1.73 -3.44 -13.03
CA HIS A 114 3.18 -3.53 -12.83
C HIS A 114 3.78 -4.93 -13.09
N ARG A 115 2.96 -5.95 -13.20
CA ARG A 115 3.44 -7.34 -13.35
C ARG A 115 2.85 -8.07 -14.53
N ALA A 116 1.94 -7.44 -15.26
CA ALA A 116 1.28 -8.10 -16.39
C ALA A 116 2.20 -8.27 -17.58
#